data_b0fb2c7f746ae676199520a69753c112
#
_entry.id   b0fb2c7f746ae676199520a69753c112
#
_cell.length_a   1.000
_cell.length_b   1.000
_cell.length_c   1.000
_cell.angle_alpha   90.00
_cell.angle_beta   90.00
_cell.angle_gamma   90.00
#
_symmetry.space_group_name_H-M   'P 1'
#
loop_
_entity.id
_entity.type
_entity.pdbx_description
1 polymer ?
#
loop_
_entity_poly.entity_id
_entity_poly.type
_entity_poly.pdbx_seq_one_letter_code
_entity_poly.pdbx_strand_id
1 'polypeptide(L)'
;MRTVTGWWQKPLTISKNVWAGLSLASMNIPQVLGYARIAGMPTVTGLYTVLFPLVAFALFGSSRHLVVAADSATAAIFSSALSEMEPVGSAAYIRLVSAVALLNAVFLLVARLCRLGFLADFLSRTVLVGFLAGVGVQVSMSMLYDMVGLEAGSHNTVAQFVGLVQAVAHVHLLSVAISCVACALLLCGGRFLPGRPVAL
;
A
#
# COMPACT_ATOMS: atom_id res chain seq x y z
N MET A 1 4.84 12.42 -28.23
CA MET A 1 3.70 11.50 -27.98
C MET A 1 3.96 10.20 -28.75
N ARG A 2 4.52 9.18 -28.10
CA ARG A 2 4.62 7.83 -28.69
C ARG A 2 3.33 7.10 -28.34
N THR A 3 2.51 6.86 -29.34
CA THR A 3 1.21 6.18 -29.23
C THR A 3 1.34 4.80 -28.61
N VAL A 4 0.49 4.53 -27.64
CA VAL A 4 0.37 3.28 -26.84
C VAL A 4 0.05 2.05 -27.71
N THR A 5 -0.18 2.22 -29.01
CA THR A 5 -0.72 1.22 -29.94
C THR A 5 0.27 0.14 -30.41
N GLY A 6 1.55 0.23 -30.09
CA GLY A 6 2.57 -0.76 -30.54
C GLY A 6 2.71 -2.03 -29.68
N TRP A 7 1.96 -2.16 -28.59
CA TRP A 7 2.18 -3.17 -27.56
C TRP A 7 1.38 -4.46 -27.73
N TRP A 8 0.31 -4.41 -28.49
CA TRP A 8 -0.67 -5.50 -28.66
C TRP A 8 -0.24 -6.56 -29.70
N GLN A 9 0.93 -6.39 -30.33
CA GLN A 9 1.28 -7.15 -31.54
C GLN A 9 2.03 -8.46 -31.33
N LYS A 10 2.34 -8.89 -30.08
CA LYS A 10 2.96 -10.21 -29.85
C LYS A 10 2.11 -11.05 -28.89
N PRO A 11 1.47 -12.13 -29.34
CA PRO A 11 0.57 -12.95 -28.52
C PRO A 11 1.26 -13.57 -27.29
N LEU A 12 2.53 -13.91 -27.40
CA LEU A 12 3.34 -14.39 -26.25
C LEU A 12 3.57 -13.33 -25.16
N THR A 13 3.60 -12.06 -25.54
CA THR A 13 3.76 -10.95 -24.58
C THR A 13 2.44 -10.66 -23.87
N ILE A 14 1.32 -10.81 -24.54
CA ILE A 14 -0.03 -10.61 -23.96
C ILE A 14 -0.28 -11.65 -22.86
N SER A 15 -0.01 -12.93 -23.12
CA SER A 15 -0.17 -13.98 -22.10
C SER A 15 0.66 -13.71 -20.85
N LYS A 16 1.94 -13.37 -21.01
CA LYS A 16 2.82 -13.01 -19.86
C LYS A 16 2.33 -11.78 -19.11
N ASN A 17 1.84 -10.77 -19.80
CA ASN A 17 1.31 -9.55 -19.19
C ASN A 17 -0.01 -9.81 -18.45
N VAL A 18 -0.87 -10.67 -18.97
CA VAL A 18 -2.11 -11.08 -18.30
C VAL A 18 -1.80 -11.84 -17.01
N TRP A 19 -0.85 -12.79 -17.05
CA TRP A 19 -0.43 -13.51 -15.85
C TRP A 19 0.19 -12.57 -14.81
N ALA A 20 1.04 -11.65 -15.23
CA ALA A 20 1.61 -10.64 -14.33
C ALA A 20 0.53 -9.73 -13.73
N GLY A 21 -0.44 -9.32 -14.53
CA GLY A 21 -1.57 -8.51 -14.07
C GLY A 21 -2.47 -9.27 -13.08
N LEU A 22 -2.73 -10.56 -13.34
CA LEU A 22 -3.52 -11.40 -12.44
C LEU A 22 -2.79 -11.61 -11.09
N SER A 23 -1.49 -11.87 -11.14
CA SER A 23 -0.65 -11.96 -9.95
C SER A 23 -0.67 -10.67 -9.13
N LEU A 24 -0.53 -9.52 -9.78
CA LEU A 24 -0.59 -8.23 -9.14
C LEU A 24 -1.97 -7.96 -8.51
N ALA A 25 -3.04 -8.29 -9.22
CA ALA A 25 -4.41 -8.11 -8.73
C ALA A 25 -4.69 -8.98 -7.49
N SER A 26 -4.26 -10.25 -7.50
CA SER A 26 -4.47 -11.17 -6.38
C SER A 26 -3.71 -10.74 -5.11
N MET A 27 -2.58 -10.06 -5.25
CA MET A 27 -1.86 -9.48 -4.10
C MET A 27 -2.48 -8.16 -3.64
N ASN A 28 -2.88 -7.29 -4.57
CA ASN A 28 -3.40 -5.96 -4.24
C ASN A 28 -4.78 -6.00 -3.59
N ILE A 29 -5.68 -6.92 -4.00
CA ILE A 29 -7.04 -6.97 -3.47
C ILE A 29 -7.07 -7.16 -1.94
N PRO A 30 -6.41 -8.16 -1.34
CA PRO A 30 -6.37 -8.29 0.12
C PRO A 30 -5.72 -7.08 0.82
N GLN A 31 -4.66 -6.53 0.25
CA GLN A 31 -3.96 -5.38 0.82
C GLN A 31 -4.86 -4.16 0.92
N VAL A 32 -5.57 -3.82 -0.13
CA VAL A 32 -6.41 -2.61 -0.12
C VAL A 32 -7.65 -2.75 0.75
N LEU A 33 -8.16 -3.97 0.94
CA LEU A 33 -9.20 -4.25 1.92
C LEU A 33 -8.68 -3.98 3.35
N GLY A 34 -7.44 -4.37 3.64
CA GLY A 34 -6.76 -4.05 4.89
C GLY A 34 -6.53 -2.55 5.06
N TYR A 35 -6.05 -1.87 4.04
CA TYR A 35 -5.78 -0.43 4.07
C TYR A 35 -7.07 0.40 4.22
N ALA A 36 -8.17 -0.04 3.62
CA ALA A 36 -9.47 0.60 3.84
C ALA A 36 -9.91 0.53 5.31
N ARG A 37 -9.65 -0.61 5.99
CA ARG A 37 -9.91 -0.73 7.44
C ARG A 37 -9.02 0.18 8.26
N ILE A 38 -7.71 0.24 7.97
CA ILE A 38 -6.77 1.16 8.63
C ILE A 38 -7.23 2.61 8.44
N ALA A 39 -7.70 2.95 7.24
CA ALA A 39 -8.24 4.28 6.94
C ALA A 39 -9.60 4.56 7.59
N GLY A 40 -10.20 3.61 8.30
CA GLY A 40 -11.53 3.77 8.90
C GLY A 40 -12.67 3.85 7.87
N MET A 41 -12.44 3.35 6.67
CA MET A 41 -13.38 3.39 5.56
C MET A 41 -14.07 2.03 5.33
N PRO A 42 -15.28 2.01 4.75
CA PRO A 42 -15.88 0.76 4.31
C PRO A 42 -14.95 -0.01 3.37
N THR A 43 -14.83 -1.32 3.55
CA THR A 43 -13.89 -2.17 2.78
C THR A 43 -14.11 -2.09 1.26
N VAL A 44 -15.35 -1.85 0.82
CA VAL A 44 -15.69 -1.67 -0.60
C VAL A 44 -14.97 -0.47 -1.21
N THR A 45 -14.73 0.60 -0.44
CA THR A 45 -13.98 1.77 -0.94
C THR A 45 -12.54 1.43 -1.29
N GLY A 46 -11.93 0.48 -0.58
CA GLY A 46 -10.60 -0.05 -0.90
C GLY A 46 -10.54 -0.63 -2.31
N LEU A 47 -11.55 -1.36 -2.76
CA LEU A 47 -11.60 -1.87 -4.13
C LEU A 47 -11.68 -0.74 -5.16
N TYR A 48 -12.43 0.30 -4.87
CA TYR A 48 -12.52 1.47 -5.76
C TYR A 48 -11.18 2.21 -5.87
N THR A 49 -10.40 2.29 -4.79
CA THR A 49 -9.08 2.94 -4.79
C THR A 49 -8.03 2.17 -5.61
N VAL A 50 -8.25 0.91 -5.91
CA VAL A 50 -7.39 0.16 -6.83
C VAL A 50 -7.91 0.23 -8.26
N LEU A 51 -9.20 -0.01 -8.45
CA LEU A 51 -9.77 -0.17 -9.79
C LEU A 51 -9.69 1.13 -10.60
N PHE A 52 -10.23 2.23 -10.06
CA PHE A 52 -10.31 3.49 -10.81
C PHE A 52 -8.95 4.11 -11.12
N PRO A 53 -8.01 4.23 -10.16
CA PRO A 53 -6.69 4.78 -10.46
C PRO A 53 -5.89 3.91 -11.43
N LEU A 54 -5.98 2.58 -11.36
CA LEU A 54 -5.29 1.70 -12.30
C LEU A 54 -5.84 1.84 -13.71
N VAL A 55 -7.18 1.92 -13.87
CA VAL A 55 -7.80 2.15 -15.19
C VAL A 55 -7.42 3.53 -15.72
N ALA A 56 -7.50 4.56 -14.88
CA ALA A 56 -7.10 5.91 -15.28
C ALA A 56 -5.61 5.96 -15.67
N PHE A 57 -4.75 5.27 -14.91
CA PHE A 57 -3.33 5.20 -15.22
C PHE A 57 -3.05 4.39 -16.49
N ALA A 58 -3.80 3.32 -16.75
CA ALA A 58 -3.69 2.55 -18.00
C ALA A 58 -4.05 3.39 -19.23
N LEU A 59 -5.01 4.30 -19.09
CA LEU A 59 -5.47 5.17 -20.20
C LEU A 59 -4.57 6.41 -20.39
N PHE A 60 -4.12 7.04 -19.31
CA PHE A 60 -3.44 8.33 -19.35
C PHE A 60 -1.96 8.27 -18.90
N GLY A 61 -1.53 7.17 -18.32
CA GLY A 61 -0.18 7.01 -17.78
C GLY A 61 0.89 6.85 -18.87
N SER A 62 2.06 7.41 -18.62
CA SER A 62 3.20 7.32 -19.55
C SER A 62 4.25 6.30 -19.11
N SER A 63 4.20 5.80 -17.87
CA SER A 63 5.19 4.88 -17.31
C SER A 63 4.75 3.43 -17.40
N ARG A 64 5.69 2.54 -17.69
CA ARG A 64 5.45 1.09 -17.75
C ARG A 64 5.72 0.38 -16.44
N HIS A 65 6.42 1.03 -15.53
CA HIS A 65 6.95 0.42 -14.31
C HIS A 65 6.29 0.97 -13.05
N LEU A 66 5.44 1.98 -13.19
CA LEU A 66 4.72 2.57 -12.07
C LEU A 66 3.40 1.84 -11.86
N VAL A 67 3.14 1.44 -10.63
CA VAL A 67 1.84 0.92 -10.18
C VAL A 67 1.23 1.97 -9.26
N VAL A 68 -0.01 2.34 -9.53
CA VAL A 68 -0.77 3.26 -8.67
C VAL A 68 -1.64 2.42 -7.76
N ALA A 69 -1.33 2.41 -6.46
CA ALA A 69 -2.06 1.64 -5.47
C ALA A 69 -2.16 2.44 -4.16
N ALA A 70 -3.10 2.04 -3.30
CA ALA A 70 -3.17 2.55 -1.95
C ALA A 70 -1.95 2.09 -1.14
N ASP A 71 -1.58 2.89 -0.13
CA ASP A 71 -0.46 2.63 0.76
C ASP A 71 -0.90 2.66 2.23
N SER A 72 -0.36 1.75 3.03
CA SER A 72 -0.71 1.62 4.45
C SER A 72 -0.26 2.81 5.29
N ALA A 73 0.92 3.36 5.01
CA ALA A 73 1.44 4.50 5.76
C ALA A 73 0.57 5.75 5.53
N THR A 74 0.20 6.01 4.28
CA THR A 74 -0.71 7.09 3.94
C THR A 74 -2.10 6.88 4.57
N ALA A 75 -2.62 5.66 4.54
CA ALA A 75 -3.89 5.31 5.17
C ALA A 75 -3.86 5.56 6.68
N ALA A 76 -2.79 5.20 7.37
CA ALA A 76 -2.63 5.41 8.81
C ALA A 76 -2.51 6.90 9.18
N ILE A 77 -1.68 7.68 8.46
CA ILE A 77 -1.54 9.13 8.67
C ILE A 77 -2.88 9.83 8.47
N PHE A 78 -3.58 9.45 7.43
CA PHE A 78 -4.88 10.00 7.09
C PHE A 78 -5.92 9.69 8.16
N SER A 79 -5.99 8.44 8.62
CA SER A 79 -6.89 8.00 9.66
C SER A 79 -6.62 8.72 10.99
N SER A 80 -5.35 8.83 11.40
CA SER A 80 -5.00 9.51 12.65
C SER A 80 -5.37 10.99 12.64
N ALA A 81 -5.10 11.68 11.54
CA ALA A 81 -5.41 13.12 11.42
C ALA A 81 -6.92 13.40 11.41
N LEU A 82 -7.72 12.55 10.78
CA LEU A 82 -9.15 12.78 10.66
C LEU A 82 -9.96 12.23 11.84
N SER A 83 -9.46 11.24 12.55
CA SER A 83 -10.11 10.69 13.75
C SER A 83 -10.16 11.69 14.92
N GLU A 84 -9.31 12.71 14.92
CA GLU A 84 -9.36 13.82 15.87
C GLU A 84 -10.52 14.78 15.59
N MET A 85 -11.01 14.82 14.34
CA MET A 85 -12.07 15.75 13.91
C MET A 85 -13.45 15.10 13.98
N GLU A 86 -13.55 13.83 13.57
CA GLU A 86 -14.82 13.10 13.49
C GLU A 86 -14.63 11.61 13.84
N PRO A 87 -15.63 10.96 14.46
CA PRO A 87 -15.56 9.54 14.77
C PRO A 87 -15.38 8.69 13.53
N VAL A 88 -14.42 7.77 13.59
CA VAL A 88 -14.09 6.85 12.50
C VAL A 88 -15.33 6.07 12.05
N GLY A 89 -15.56 5.99 10.74
CA GLY A 89 -16.69 5.27 10.16
C GLY A 89 -18.01 6.04 10.15
N SER A 90 -18.07 7.25 10.71
CA SER A 90 -19.27 8.11 10.63
C SER A 90 -19.48 8.63 9.20
N ALA A 91 -20.73 9.03 8.90
CA ALA A 91 -21.02 9.65 7.59
C ALA A 91 -20.28 10.98 7.40
N ALA A 92 -20.02 11.72 8.50
CA ALA A 92 -19.22 12.94 8.49
C ALA A 92 -17.75 12.63 8.18
N TYR A 93 -17.18 11.59 8.79
CA TYR A 93 -15.84 11.11 8.51
C TYR A 93 -15.65 10.77 7.03
N ILE A 94 -16.57 10.01 6.44
CA ILE A 94 -16.51 9.64 5.02
C ILE A 94 -16.55 10.88 4.10
N ARG A 95 -17.32 11.88 4.45
CA ARG A 95 -17.35 13.17 3.72
C ARG A 95 -16.03 13.93 3.83
N LEU A 96 -15.43 13.97 5.02
CA LEU A 96 -14.10 14.57 5.25
C LEU A 96 -13.03 13.87 4.42
N VAL A 97 -13.00 12.54 4.45
CA VAL A 97 -12.11 11.72 3.63
C VAL A 97 -12.23 12.09 2.15
N SER A 98 -13.47 12.16 1.65
CA SER A 98 -13.74 12.51 0.25
C SER A 98 -13.29 13.93 -0.08
N ALA A 99 -13.51 14.87 0.84
CA ALA A 99 -13.08 16.26 0.67
C ALA A 99 -11.56 16.40 0.62
N VAL A 100 -10.84 15.71 1.51
CA VAL A 100 -9.36 15.70 1.51
C VAL A 100 -8.83 15.03 0.25
N ALA A 101 -9.43 13.94 -0.22
CA ALA A 101 -9.04 13.30 -1.47
C ALA A 101 -9.22 14.24 -2.67
N LEU A 102 -10.33 14.98 -2.72
CA LEU A 102 -10.59 15.98 -3.76
C LEU A 102 -9.56 17.12 -3.70
N LEU A 103 -9.29 17.62 -2.50
CA LEU A 103 -8.32 18.70 -2.28
C LEU A 103 -6.91 18.27 -2.72
N ASN A 104 -6.52 17.04 -2.40
CA ASN A 104 -5.25 16.47 -2.84
C ASN A 104 -5.20 16.34 -4.38
N ALA A 105 -6.28 15.91 -5.01
CA ALA A 105 -6.37 15.83 -6.46
C ALA A 105 -6.20 17.21 -7.11
N VAL A 106 -6.88 18.25 -6.58
CA VAL A 106 -6.73 19.62 -7.04
C VAL A 106 -5.31 20.11 -6.86
N PHE A 107 -4.69 19.86 -5.69
CA PHE A 107 -3.32 20.24 -5.42
C PHE A 107 -2.34 19.62 -6.42
N LEU A 108 -2.47 18.31 -6.70
CA LEU A 108 -1.64 17.62 -7.68
C LEU A 108 -1.84 18.16 -9.10
N LEU A 109 -3.06 18.57 -9.43
CA LEU A 109 -3.39 19.15 -10.73
C LEU A 109 -2.76 20.53 -10.89
N VAL A 110 -2.81 21.37 -9.85
CA VAL A 110 -2.13 22.67 -9.80
C VAL A 110 -0.61 22.47 -9.87
N ALA A 111 -0.05 21.53 -9.11
CA ALA A 111 1.37 21.20 -9.14
C ALA A 111 1.84 20.82 -10.55
N ARG A 112 1.03 20.05 -11.27
CA ARG A 112 1.28 19.69 -12.67
C ARG A 112 1.23 20.93 -13.59
N LEU A 113 0.24 21.81 -13.39
CA LEU A 113 0.07 23.03 -14.19
C LEU A 113 1.25 23.99 -13.99
N CYS A 114 1.70 24.12 -12.76
CA CYS A 114 2.90 24.90 -12.39
C CYS A 114 4.21 24.19 -12.77
N ARG A 115 4.16 23.01 -13.41
CA ARG A 115 5.33 22.21 -13.81
C ARG A 115 6.29 21.93 -12.65
N LEU A 116 5.78 21.73 -11.45
CA LEU A 116 6.58 21.47 -10.24
C LEU A 116 7.30 20.11 -10.28
N GLY A 117 7.23 19.39 -11.39
CA GLY A 117 7.98 18.14 -11.60
C GLY A 117 9.50 18.30 -11.46
N PHE A 118 10.03 19.52 -11.68
CA PHE A 118 11.45 19.81 -11.46
C PHE A 118 11.89 19.65 -9.99
N LEU A 119 10.96 19.74 -9.03
CA LEU A 119 11.24 19.46 -7.61
C LEU A 119 11.73 18.03 -7.38
N ALA A 120 11.31 17.09 -8.22
CA ALA A 120 11.79 15.72 -8.15
C ALA A 120 13.30 15.61 -8.45
N ASP A 121 13.84 16.51 -9.27
CA ASP A 121 15.26 16.55 -9.62
C ASP A 121 16.13 17.06 -8.45
N PHE A 122 15.53 17.78 -7.50
CA PHE A 122 16.19 18.22 -6.27
C PHE A 122 16.26 17.13 -5.19
N LEU A 123 15.43 16.10 -5.28
CA LEU A 123 15.52 14.96 -4.38
C LEU A 123 16.76 14.15 -4.72
N SER A 124 17.77 14.26 -3.88
CA SER A 124 18.97 13.45 -4.06
C SER A 124 18.60 11.95 -3.90
N ARG A 125 19.27 11.11 -4.67
CA ARG A 125 19.05 9.64 -4.60
C ARG A 125 19.27 9.12 -3.18
N THR A 126 20.16 9.72 -2.41
CA THR A 126 20.46 9.35 -1.01
C THR A 126 19.27 9.65 -0.09
N VAL A 127 18.63 10.81 -0.26
CA VAL A 127 17.44 11.19 0.51
C VAL A 127 16.28 10.23 0.20
N LEU A 128 16.09 9.88 -1.06
CA LEU A 128 15.05 8.93 -1.47
C LEU A 128 15.28 7.53 -0.86
N VAL A 129 16.53 7.04 -0.88
CA VAL A 129 16.88 5.75 -0.27
C VAL A 129 16.67 5.79 1.24
N GLY A 130 17.07 6.87 1.91
CA GLY A 130 16.85 7.06 3.35
C GLY A 130 15.36 7.09 3.71
N PHE A 131 14.55 7.80 2.93
CA PHE A 131 13.10 7.83 3.10
C PHE A 131 12.48 6.43 2.94
N LEU A 132 12.81 5.71 1.86
CA LEU A 132 12.32 4.36 1.62
C LEU A 132 12.74 3.38 2.73
N ALA A 133 13.98 3.50 3.23
CA ALA A 133 14.44 2.69 4.35
C ALA A 133 13.63 2.99 5.63
N GLY A 134 13.37 4.27 5.93
CA GLY A 134 12.54 4.69 7.07
C GLY A 134 11.11 4.15 6.98
N VAL A 135 10.48 4.29 5.82
CA VAL A 135 9.15 3.72 5.57
C VAL A 135 9.18 2.20 5.70
N GLY A 136 10.22 1.54 5.18
CA GLY A 136 10.39 0.09 5.30
C GLY A 136 10.44 -0.38 6.76
N VAL A 137 11.15 0.34 7.62
CA VAL A 137 11.20 0.06 9.07
C VAL A 137 9.83 0.25 9.70
N GLN A 138 9.15 1.35 9.39
CA GLN A 138 7.82 1.64 9.93
C GLN A 138 6.79 0.57 9.54
N VAL A 139 6.74 0.19 8.27
CA VAL A 139 5.85 -0.87 7.77
C VAL A 139 6.20 -2.22 8.40
N SER A 140 7.49 -2.55 8.54
CA SER A 140 7.92 -3.79 9.18
C SER A 140 7.45 -3.87 10.64
N MET A 141 7.52 -2.76 11.37
CA MET A 141 7.01 -2.70 12.75
C MET A 141 5.50 -2.92 12.82
N SER A 142 4.73 -2.27 11.94
CA SER A 142 3.28 -2.47 11.87
C SER A 142 2.92 -3.92 11.56
N MET A 143 3.62 -4.54 10.59
CA MET A 143 3.38 -5.94 10.22
C MET A 143 3.75 -6.92 11.36
N LEU A 144 4.77 -6.61 12.17
CA LEU A 144 5.11 -7.41 13.33
C LEU A 144 3.98 -7.44 14.36
N TYR A 145 3.28 -6.33 14.59
CA TYR A 145 2.10 -6.29 15.44
C TYR A 145 1.00 -7.22 14.95
N ASP A 146 0.70 -7.15 13.66
CA ASP A 146 -0.30 -8.02 13.02
C ASP A 146 0.09 -9.50 13.13
N MET A 147 1.39 -9.83 12.94
CA MET A 147 1.90 -11.20 13.07
C MET A 147 1.79 -11.76 14.50
N VAL A 148 1.93 -10.91 15.48
CA VAL A 148 1.85 -11.28 16.90
C VAL A 148 0.39 -11.29 17.41
N GLY A 149 -0.53 -10.71 16.60
CA GLY A 149 -1.96 -10.63 16.93
C GLY A 149 -2.27 -9.55 17.97
N LEU A 150 -1.44 -8.51 18.04
CA LEU A 150 -1.63 -7.36 18.90
C LEU A 150 -2.18 -6.19 18.08
N GLU A 151 -3.08 -5.41 18.66
CA GLU A 151 -3.52 -4.15 18.06
C GLU A 151 -2.46 -3.08 18.24
N ALA A 152 -2.05 -2.42 17.17
CA ALA A 152 -1.10 -1.32 17.21
C ALA A 152 -1.77 -0.09 17.87
N GLY A 153 -1.58 0.07 19.17
CA GLY A 153 -2.17 1.17 19.95
C GLY A 153 -1.52 2.55 19.75
N SER A 154 -0.44 2.65 18.96
CA SER A 154 0.28 3.90 18.73
C SER A 154 0.83 3.96 17.31
N HIS A 155 0.78 5.14 16.69
CA HIS A 155 1.36 5.39 15.37
C HIS A 155 2.87 5.71 15.41
N ASN A 156 3.45 5.88 16.60
CA ASN A 156 4.88 6.16 16.76
C ASN A 156 5.70 4.86 16.75
N THR A 157 6.63 4.71 15.80
CA THR A 157 7.48 3.52 15.64
C THR A 157 8.25 3.15 16.93
N VAL A 158 8.72 4.16 17.66
CA VAL A 158 9.43 3.94 18.94
C VAL A 158 8.48 3.41 20.00
N ALA A 159 7.28 3.98 20.12
CA ALA A 159 6.26 3.52 21.06
C ALA A 159 5.76 2.11 20.69
N GLN A 160 5.66 1.80 19.41
CA GLN A 160 5.38 0.45 18.91
C GLN A 160 6.47 -0.53 19.34
N PHE A 161 7.74 -0.18 19.16
CA PHE A 161 8.85 -1.06 19.57
C PHE A 161 8.82 -1.36 21.08
N VAL A 162 8.64 -0.33 21.89
CA VAL A 162 8.52 -0.47 23.35
C VAL A 162 7.28 -1.29 23.74
N GLY A 163 6.14 -1.01 23.09
CA GLY A 163 4.90 -1.74 23.27
C GLY A 163 5.02 -3.22 22.90
N LEU A 164 5.72 -3.54 21.82
CA LEU A 164 5.96 -4.92 21.40
C LEU A 164 6.76 -5.70 22.45
N VAL A 165 7.82 -5.07 22.99
CA VAL A 165 8.65 -5.67 24.04
C VAL A 165 7.85 -5.89 25.33
N GLN A 166 6.96 -4.97 25.70
CA GLN A 166 6.12 -5.09 26.90
C GLN A 166 4.97 -6.09 26.71
N ALA A 167 4.46 -6.21 25.50
CA ALA A 167 3.33 -7.08 25.18
C ALA A 167 3.71 -8.55 24.91
N VAL A 168 4.99 -8.90 24.99
CA VAL A 168 5.47 -10.29 24.80
C VAL A 168 4.75 -11.29 25.72
N ALA A 169 4.29 -10.87 26.89
CA ALA A 169 3.52 -11.71 27.81
C ALA A 169 2.06 -11.95 27.39
N HIS A 170 1.53 -11.13 26.48
CA HIS A 170 0.12 -11.18 26.03
C HIS A 170 -0.02 -11.63 24.56
N VAL A 171 1.01 -12.26 24.04
CA VAL A 171 1.07 -12.73 22.65
C VAL A 171 0.05 -13.85 22.40
N HIS A 172 -0.76 -13.72 21.38
CA HIS A 172 -1.63 -14.77 20.92
C HIS A 172 -0.82 -15.90 20.25
N LEU A 173 -0.58 -16.97 20.99
CA LEU A 173 0.26 -18.10 20.57
C LEU A 173 -0.21 -18.70 19.22
N LEU A 174 -1.53 -18.72 18.99
CA LEU A 174 -2.11 -19.20 17.73
C LEU A 174 -1.74 -18.29 16.55
N SER A 175 -1.79 -16.97 16.71
CA SER A 175 -1.42 -15.99 15.66
C SER A 175 0.04 -16.10 15.29
N VAL A 176 0.91 -16.24 16.30
CA VAL A 176 2.35 -16.43 16.07
C VAL A 176 2.63 -17.77 15.37
N ALA A 177 1.97 -18.84 15.77
CA ALA A 177 2.14 -20.14 15.13
C ALA A 177 1.76 -20.08 13.64
N ILE A 178 0.61 -19.49 13.33
CA ILE A 178 0.15 -19.31 11.93
C ILE A 178 1.13 -18.45 11.14
N SER A 179 1.58 -17.33 11.71
CA SER A 179 2.52 -16.42 11.08
C SER A 179 3.88 -17.08 10.84
N CYS A 180 4.39 -17.84 11.80
CA CYS A 180 5.63 -18.60 11.65
C CYS A 180 5.52 -19.69 10.57
N VAL A 181 4.41 -20.42 10.53
CA VAL A 181 4.15 -21.43 9.50
C VAL A 181 4.07 -20.78 8.11
N ALA A 182 3.34 -19.67 7.99
CA ALA A 182 3.24 -18.93 6.73
C ALA A 182 4.62 -18.42 6.27
N CYS A 183 5.40 -17.84 7.18
CA CYS A 183 6.75 -17.36 6.90
C CYS A 183 7.70 -18.50 6.48
N ALA A 184 7.63 -19.64 7.18
CA ALA A 184 8.41 -20.83 6.83
C ALA A 184 8.02 -21.38 5.47
N LEU A 185 6.74 -21.44 5.15
CA LEU A 185 6.24 -21.88 3.82
C LEU A 185 6.72 -20.95 2.70
N LEU A 186 6.69 -19.63 2.92
CA LEU A 186 7.18 -18.66 1.93
C LEU A 186 8.69 -18.77 1.72
N LEU A 187 9.47 -18.89 2.80
CA LEU A 187 10.93 -19.02 2.72
C LEU A 187 11.35 -20.36 2.08
N CYS A 188 10.72 -21.45 2.49
CA CYS A 188 10.95 -22.77 1.90
C CYS A 188 10.50 -22.81 0.44
N GLY A 189 9.31 -22.29 0.14
CA GLY A 189 8.77 -22.22 -1.20
C GLY A 189 9.65 -21.42 -2.15
N GLY A 190 10.14 -20.25 -1.70
CA GLY A 190 11.09 -19.44 -2.47
C GLY A 190 12.43 -20.14 -2.76
N ARG A 191 12.86 -21.04 -1.86
CA ARG A 191 14.10 -21.79 -2.04
C ARG A 191 13.94 -23.02 -2.91
N PHE A 192 12.80 -23.71 -2.83
CA PHE A 192 12.58 -24.98 -3.56
C PHE A 192 11.94 -24.78 -4.94
N LEU A 193 11.28 -23.65 -5.20
CA LEU A 193 10.65 -23.34 -6.49
C LEU A 193 11.16 -22.01 -7.07
N PRO A 194 12.44 -21.91 -7.45
CA PRO A 194 12.96 -20.70 -8.05
C PRO A 194 12.24 -20.43 -9.39
N GLY A 195 11.59 -19.25 -9.48
CA GLY A 195 10.89 -18.80 -10.69
C GLY A 195 9.37 -18.94 -10.68
N ARG A 196 8.77 -19.45 -9.61
CA ARG A 196 7.31 -19.38 -9.40
C ARG A 196 6.97 -18.38 -8.31
N PRO A 197 5.91 -17.59 -8.47
CA PRO A 197 5.46 -16.67 -7.42
C PRO A 197 4.83 -17.48 -6.26
N VAL A 198 5.65 -17.84 -5.27
CA VAL A 198 5.24 -18.66 -4.11
C VAL A 198 4.32 -17.88 -3.16
N ALA A 199 4.27 -16.55 -3.30
CA ALA A 199 3.42 -15.67 -2.49
C ALA A 199 1.97 -15.54 -3.02
N LEU A 200 1.61 -16.24 -4.07
CA LEU A 200 0.27 -16.39 -4.64
C LEU A 200 -0.39 -17.66 -4.12
#